data_c7d2eab8f07a40a3e29c08e270c683ba
#
_entry.id   c7d2eab8f07a40a3e29c08e270c683ba
#
_cell.length_a   1.000
_cell.length_b   1.000
_cell.length_c   1.000
_cell.angle_alpha   90.00
_cell.angle_beta   90.00
_cell.angle_gamma   90.00
#
_symmetry.space_group_name_H-M   'P 1'
#
loop_
_entity.id
_entity.type
_entity.pdbx_description
1 polymer ?
#
loop_
_entity_poly.entity_id
_entity_poly.type
_entity_poly.pdbx_seq_one_letter_code
_entity_poly.pdbx_strand_id
1 'polypeptide(L)'
;MSIEKPFYIDGLDNKKISYGNFFSDLANIKEFSPLCKQDSIYGYFVNISASLLSGIPITLLDSDLSETEIQNLCGKRDLYAPKHIRIPEFHSFGEFLNAIKSGENTWICTLFSSGTTGRPKRIDHSLKSLARHVKISPKHSGDIWGFAYNPTHIAGLQVFFQ
;
A
#
# COMPACT_ATOMS: atom_id res chain seq x y z
N MET A 1 19.58 6.40 -0.01
CA MET A 1 18.69 7.57 -0.15
C MET A 1 18.54 8.22 1.22
N SER A 2 18.61 9.56 1.32
CA SER A 2 18.40 10.29 2.58
C SER A 2 16.93 10.18 3.01
N ILE A 3 16.69 10.00 4.32
CA ILE A 3 15.35 9.98 4.92
C ILE A 3 14.66 11.36 4.91
N GLU A 4 15.43 12.44 4.68
CA GLU A 4 14.92 13.81 4.54
C GLU A 4 14.27 14.09 3.17
N LYS A 5 14.51 13.20 2.17
CA LYS A 5 13.86 13.34 0.86
C LYS A 5 12.36 13.15 0.97
N PRO A 6 11.57 13.84 0.13
CA PRO A 6 10.14 13.59 0.07
C PRO A 6 9.84 12.15 -0.38
N PHE A 7 8.98 11.49 0.36
CA PHE A 7 8.32 10.24 -0.01
C PHE A 7 7.00 10.53 -0.74
N TYR A 8 6.25 11.51 -0.25
CA TYR A 8 4.95 11.89 -0.78
C TYR A 8 4.82 13.41 -0.84
N ILE A 9 4.29 13.90 -1.96
CA ILE A 9 4.00 15.32 -2.17
C ILE A 9 2.53 15.43 -2.60
N ASP A 10 1.73 16.09 -1.79
CA ASP A 10 0.36 16.45 -2.17
C ASP A 10 0.40 17.80 -2.89
N GLY A 11 0.06 17.78 -4.18
CA GLY A 11 0.08 18.98 -5.00
C GLY A 11 -1.07 19.97 -4.72
N LEU A 12 -2.17 19.49 -4.11
CA LEU A 12 -3.32 20.33 -3.77
C LEU A 12 -3.06 21.12 -2.50
N ASP A 13 -2.57 20.44 -1.46
CA ASP A 13 -2.33 21.03 -0.13
C ASP A 13 -0.88 21.50 0.07
N ASN A 14 -0.02 21.33 -0.94
CA ASN A 14 1.43 21.57 -0.87
C ASN A 14 2.09 20.86 0.33
N LYS A 15 1.51 19.76 0.76
CA LYS A 15 2.00 18.95 1.87
C LYS A 15 3.11 18.03 1.39
N LYS A 16 4.26 18.07 2.09
CA LYS A 16 5.40 17.18 1.82
C LYS A 16 5.62 16.28 3.03
N ILE A 17 5.73 14.98 2.78
CA ILE A 17 6.04 13.97 3.78
C ILE A 17 7.36 13.34 3.39
N SER A 18 8.36 13.43 4.27
CA SER A 18 9.67 12.81 4.06
C SER A 18 9.62 11.30 4.30
N TYR A 19 10.65 10.57 3.84
CA TYR A 19 10.81 9.16 4.21
C TYR A 19 10.92 8.97 5.72
N GLY A 20 11.55 9.89 6.45
CA GLY A 20 11.64 9.84 7.91
C GLY A 20 10.26 9.93 8.57
N ASN A 21 9.41 10.86 8.13
CA ASN A 21 8.04 10.94 8.61
C ASN A 21 7.23 9.68 8.29
N PHE A 22 7.36 9.18 7.06
CA PHE A 22 6.70 7.94 6.64
C PHE A 22 7.12 6.73 7.49
N PHE A 23 8.41 6.58 7.81
CA PHE A 23 8.91 5.51 8.68
C PHE A 23 8.41 5.65 10.12
N SER A 24 8.33 6.88 10.63
CA SER A 24 7.73 7.16 11.93
C SER A 24 6.25 6.79 11.96
N ASP A 25 5.49 7.15 10.93
CA ASP A 25 4.07 6.80 10.83
C ASP A 25 3.88 5.28 10.80
N LEU A 26 4.73 4.54 10.07
CA LEU A 26 4.71 3.07 10.05
C LEU A 26 4.99 2.47 11.44
N ALA A 27 6.01 2.95 12.15
CA ALA A 27 6.38 2.44 13.47
C ALA A 27 5.29 2.71 14.53
N ASN A 28 4.45 3.72 14.30
CA ASN A 28 3.34 4.07 15.18
C ASN A 28 2.08 3.22 14.99
N ILE A 29 1.99 2.43 13.90
CA ILE A 29 0.86 1.53 13.69
C ILE A 29 0.95 0.36 14.69
N LYS A 30 -0.03 0.25 15.55
CA LYS A 30 -0.14 -0.85 16.55
C LYS A 30 -1.17 -1.88 16.15
N GLU A 31 -2.19 -1.46 15.40
CA GLU A 31 -3.25 -2.31 14.87
C GLU A 31 -3.36 -2.12 13.36
N PHE A 32 -3.47 -3.22 12.65
CA PHE A 32 -3.61 -3.26 11.21
C PHE A 32 -4.89 -3.99 10.81
N SER A 33 -5.73 -3.33 10.00
CA SER A 33 -6.91 -3.95 9.41
C SER A 33 -6.59 -4.50 8.02
N PRO A 34 -6.80 -5.81 7.78
CA PRO A 34 -6.65 -6.40 6.44
C PRO A 34 -7.63 -5.84 5.39
N LEU A 35 -8.74 -5.23 5.82
CA LEU A 35 -9.60 -4.43 4.95
C LEU A 35 -9.15 -2.98 5.00
N CYS A 36 -8.57 -2.49 3.91
CA CYS A 36 -8.03 -1.14 3.82
C CYS A 36 -8.94 -0.26 2.96
N LYS A 37 -9.68 0.60 3.63
CA LYS A 37 -10.44 1.71 3.06
C LYS A 37 -9.89 3.00 3.67
N GLN A 38 -9.38 3.92 2.84
CA GLN A 38 -8.74 5.15 3.29
C GLN A 38 -9.28 6.36 2.53
N ASP A 39 -9.32 7.51 3.18
CA ASP A 39 -9.77 8.77 2.58
C ASP A 39 -8.63 9.52 1.87
N SER A 40 -7.39 9.07 2.01
CA SER A 40 -6.22 9.69 1.40
C SER A 40 -5.31 8.67 0.72
N ILE A 41 -4.67 9.10 -0.37
CA ILE A 41 -3.66 8.31 -1.09
C ILE A 41 -2.51 7.92 -0.15
N TYR A 42 -2.04 8.86 0.67
CA TYR A 42 -0.99 8.60 1.65
C TYR A 42 -1.40 7.52 2.66
N GLY A 43 -2.64 7.54 3.13
CA GLY A 43 -3.18 6.49 4.01
C GLY A 43 -3.11 5.10 3.37
N TYR A 44 -3.42 4.97 2.09
CA TYR A 44 -3.22 3.70 1.36
C TYR A 44 -1.75 3.28 1.34
N PHE A 45 -0.82 4.19 1.04
CA PHE A 45 0.61 3.89 0.99
C PHE A 45 1.15 3.39 2.34
N VAL A 46 0.75 4.02 3.43
CA VAL A 46 1.11 3.61 4.79
C VAL A 46 0.57 2.19 5.07
N ASN A 47 -0.71 1.93 4.77
CA ASN A 47 -1.32 0.63 5.04
C ASN A 47 -0.77 -0.50 4.15
N ILE A 48 -0.49 -0.24 2.86
CA ILE A 48 0.16 -1.21 1.97
C ILE A 48 1.54 -1.57 2.51
N SER A 49 2.33 -0.58 2.93
CA SER A 49 3.66 -0.80 3.49
C SER A 49 3.62 -1.55 4.82
N ALA A 50 2.67 -1.21 5.71
CA ALA A 50 2.46 -1.93 6.96
C ALA A 50 2.09 -3.40 6.73
N SER A 51 1.22 -3.67 5.76
CA SER A 51 0.84 -5.00 5.32
C SER A 51 2.05 -5.81 4.84
N LEU A 52 2.87 -5.22 3.96
CA LEU A 52 4.10 -5.84 3.45
C LEU A 52 5.08 -6.18 4.58
N LEU A 53 5.33 -5.23 5.47
CA LEU A 53 6.28 -5.40 6.58
C LEU A 53 5.82 -6.42 7.61
N SER A 54 4.52 -6.55 7.83
CA SER A 54 3.94 -7.52 8.76
C SER A 54 3.66 -8.89 8.11
N GLY A 55 3.76 -9.02 6.78
CA GLY A 55 3.39 -10.22 6.04
C GLY A 55 1.89 -10.54 6.06
N ILE A 56 1.05 -9.61 6.52
CA ILE A 56 -0.40 -9.80 6.59
C ILE A 56 -1.01 -9.39 5.25
N PRO A 57 -1.82 -10.25 4.60
CA PRO A 57 -2.52 -9.89 3.37
C PRO A 57 -3.40 -8.65 3.53
N ILE A 58 -3.55 -7.87 2.45
CA ILE A 58 -4.38 -6.66 2.42
C ILE A 58 -5.42 -6.76 1.31
N THR A 59 -6.61 -6.27 1.58
CA THR A 59 -7.67 -6.06 0.59
C THR A 59 -7.91 -4.56 0.47
N LEU A 60 -7.66 -3.99 -0.71
CA LEU A 60 -7.84 -2.57 -0.96
C LEU A 60 -9.28 -2.31 -1.45
N LEU A 61 -9.93 -1.35 -0.83
CA LEU A 61 -11.30 -0.95 -1.09
C LEU A 61 -11.34 0.53 -1.46
N ASP A 62 -12.16 0.86 -2.46
CA ASP A 62 -12.39 2.25 -2.83
C ASP A 62 -13.03 3.04 -1.67
N SER A 63 -12.65 4.30 -1.54
CA SER A 63 -13.09 5.17 -0.42
C SER A 63 -14.59 5.46 -0.43
N ASP A 64 -15.25 5.35 -1.58
CA ASP A 64 -16.68 5.60 -1.77
C ASP A 64 -17.58 4.38 -1.51
N LEU A 65 -17.00 3.18 -1.34
CA LEU A 65 -17.78 1.98 -1.06
C LEU A 65 -18.56 2.08 0.26
N SER A 66 -19.85 1.80 0.20
CA SER A 66 -20.70 1.66 1.38
C SER A 66 -20.41 0.37 2.16
N GLU A 67 -20.82 0.32 3.42
CA GLU A 67 -20.71 -0.88 4.25
C GLU A 67 -21.39 -2.12 3.64
N THR A 68 -22.55 -1.91 3.00
CA THR A 68 -23.29 -2.99 2.32
C THR A 68 -22.52 -3.54 1.12
N GLU A 69 -21.89 -2.66 0.33
CA GLU A 69 -21.06 -3.07 -0.79
C GLU A 69 -19.82 -3.83 -0.33
N ILE A 70 -19.17 -3.34 0.73
CA ILE A 70 -18.01 -4.02 1.35
C ILE A 70 -18.40 -5.43 1.81
N GLN A 71 -19.55 -5.57 2.47
CA GLN A 71 -20.04 -6.86 2.92
C GLN A 71 -20.35 -7.82 1.75
N ASN A 72 -20.90 -7.29 0.67
CA ASN A 72 -21.15 -8.07 -0.55
C ASN A 72 -19.87 -8.50 -1.27
N LEU A 73 -18.82 -7.67 -1.25
CA LEU A 73 -17.54 -7.94 -1.89
C LEU A 73 -16.68 -8.91 -1.07
N CYS A 74 -16.61 -8.70 0.24
CA CYS A 74 -15.65 -9.36 1.13
C CYS A 74 -16.28 -10.49 1.96
N GLY A 75 -17.60 -10.58 2.05
CA GLY A 75 -18.30 -11.57 2.87
C GLY A 75 -18.18 -11.25 4.39
N LYS A 76 -17.96 -12.29 5.21
CA LYS A 76 -17.94 -12.12 6.66
C LYS A 76 -16.75 -11.31 7.14
N ARG A 77 -16.99 -10.23 7.90
CA ARG A 77 -15.98 -9.32 8.46
C ARG A 77 -14.99 -9.98 9.41
N ASP A 78 -15.39 -11.07 10.08
CA ASP A 78 -14.54 -11.77 11.04
C ASP A 78 -13.20 -12.25 10.43
N LEU A 79 -13.17 -12.49 9.11
CA LEU A 79 -11.95 -12.85 8.39
C LEU A 79 -10.92 -11.68 8.31
N TYR A 80 -11.38 -10.48 8.60
CA TYR A 80 -10.60 -9.24 8.48
C TYR A 80 -10.46 -8.50 9.80
N ALA A 81 -10.61 -9.19 10.91
CA ALA A 81 -10.44 -8.61 12.25
C ALA A 81 -9.07 -7.91 12.34
N PRO A 82 -8.99 -6.72 12.96
CA PRO A 82 -7.73 -6.03 13.17
C PRO A 82 -6.73 -6.92 13.91
N LYS A 83 -5.46 -6.81 13.52
CA LYS A 83 -4.35 -7.58 14.09
C LYS A 83 -3.36 -6.64 14.73
N HIS A 84 -2.89 -6.99 15.92
CA HIS A 84 -1.76 -6.31 16.51
C HIS A 84 -0.50 -6.56 15.69
N ILE A 85 0.20 -5.49 15.33
CA ILE A 85 1.45 -5.56 14.60
C ILE A 85 2.53 -4.73 15.32
N ARG A 86 3.76 -5.07 15.03
CA ARG A 86 4.91 -4.28 15.45
C ARG A 86 5.84 -4.10 14.27
N ILE A 87 5.96 -2.85 13.82
CA ILE A 87 6.87 -2.46 12.76
C ILE A 87 8.08 -1.80 13.43
N PRO A 88 9.32 -2.21 13.11
CA PRO A 88 10.51 -1.58 13.63
C PRO A 88 10.67 -0.15 13.10
N GLU A 89 11.41 0.69 13.79
CA GLU A 89 11.86 1.96 13.26
C GLU A 89 12.93 1.72 12.19
N PHE A 90 12.85 2.50 11.10
CA PHE A 90 13.83 2.47 10.02
C PHE A 90 14.62 3.77 10.00
N HIS A 91 15.94 3.65 9.94
CA HIS A 91 16.86 4.79 9.87
C HIS A 91 17.41 5.01 8.46
N SER A 92 17.08 4.12 7.54
CA SER A 92 17.46 4.23 6.14
C SER A 92 16.46 3.54 5.22
N PHE A 93 16.41 4.00 3.97
CA PHE A 93 15.63 3.34 2.92
C PHE A 93 16.12 1.90 2.63
N GLY A 94 17.42 1.63 2.83
CA GLY A 94 17.98 0.29 2.67
C GLY A 94 17.44 -0.71 3.70
N GLU A 95 17.34 -0.30 4.97
CA GLU A 95 16.72 -1.12 6.02
C GLU A 95 15.27 -1.45 5.71
N PHE A 96 14.49 -0.43 5.30
CA PHE A 96 13.09 -0.60 4.90
C PHE A 96 12.94 -1.60 3.75
N LEU A 97 13.74 -1.46 2.67
CA LEU A 97 13.69 -2.40 1.54
C LEU A 97 14.08 -3.82 1.93
N ASN A 98 15.08 -3.98 2.79
CA ASN A 98 15.50 -5.30 3.27
C ASN A 98 14.40 -5.97 4.11
N ALA A 99 13.69 -5.20 4.94
CA ALA A 99 12.57 -5.70 5.71
C ALA A 99 11.41 -6.16 4.80
N ILE A 100 11.09 -5.40 3.74
CA ILE A 100 10.08 -5.81 2.74
C ILE A 100 10.48 -7.11 2.05
N LYS A 101 11.73 -7.24 1.59
CA LYS A 101 12.22 -8.44 0.89
C LYS A 101 12.14 -9.69 1.76
N SER A 102 12.31 -9.58 3.06
CA SER A 102 12.20 -10.73 3.97
C SER A 102 10.78 -11.30 4.08
N GLY A 103 9.75 -10.50 3.82
CA GLY A 103 8.32 -10.89 3.85
C GLY A 103 7.69 -11.19 2.48
N GLU A 104 8.46 -11.06 1.39
CA GLU A 104 7.94 -11.03 0.02
C GLU A 104 7.20 -12.30 -0.43
N ASN A 105 7.59 -13.47 0.05
CA ASN A 105 7.18 -14.74 -0.58
C ASN A 105 5.72 -15.16 -0.36
N THR A 106 5.02 -14.60 0.62
CA THR A 106 3.66 -15.02 0.97
C THR A 106 2.63 -13.88 0.98
N TRP A 107 3.08 -12.64 0.76
CA TRP A 107 2.21 -11.49 0.83
C TRP A 107 1.25 -11.41 -0.37
N ILE A 108 0.00 -11.12 -0.10
CA ILE A 108 -1.07 -10.99 -1.09
C ILE A 108 -1.77 -9.63 -0.92
N CYS A 109 -1.95 -8.95 -2.05
CA CYS A 109 -2.82 -7.78 -2.18
C CYS A 109 -4.04 -8.15 -3.02
N THR A 110 -5.21 -8.04 -2.44
CA THR A 110 -6.48 -8.27 -3.13
C THR A 110 -7.04 -6.96 -3.65
N LEU A 111 -7.40 -6.97 -4.94
CA LEU A 111 -8.11 -5.88 -5.63
C LEU A 111 -9.45 -6.39 -6.16
N PHE A 112 -10.37 -5.46 -6.41
CA PHE A 112 -11.60 -5.73 -7.13
C PHE A 112 -11.59 -5.06 -8.50
N SER A 113 -11.92 -5.79 -9.56
CA SER A 113 -12.10 -5.25 -10.90
C SER A 113 -13.56 -5.16 -11.25
N SER A 114 -13.96 -4.15 -12.03
CA SER A 114 -15.28 -4.09 -12.64
C SER A 114 -15.43 -5.27 -13.59
N GLY A 115 -16.15 -6.31 -13.19
CA GLY A 115 -16.41 -7.46 -14.04
C GLY A 115 -17.32 -7.05 -15.22
N THR A 116 -17.05 -7.56 -16.42
CA THR A 116 -17.91 -7.38 -17.61
C THR A 116 -19.35 -7.90 -17.41
N THR A 117 -19.57 -8.69 -16.36
CA THR A 117 -20.87 -9.25 -15.95
C THR A 117 -21.57 -8.42 -14.87
N GLY A 118 -21.07 -7.22 -14.56
CA GLY A 118 -21.65 -6.31 -13.55
C GLY A 118 -21.32 -6.66 -12.09
N ARG A 119 -20.66 -7.78 -11.83
CA ARG A 119 -20.16 -8.13 -10.48
C ARG A 119 -18.65 -7.96 -10.41
N PRO A 120 -18.14 -7.20 -9.43
CA PRO A 120 -16.70 -7.06 -9.25
C PRO A 120 -16.02 -8.42 -9.02
N LYS A 121 -14.88 -8.63 -9.68
CA LYS A 121 -14.08 -9.84 -9.53
C LYS A 121 -12.95 -9.58 -8.55
N ARG A 122 -12.83 -10.43 -7.56
CA ARG A 122 -11.68 -10.48 -6.66
C ARG A 122 -10.45 -11.00 -7.40
N ILE A 123 -9.35 -10.28 -7.32
CA ILE A 123 -8.07 -10.64 -7.95
C ILE A 123 -6.97 -10.50 -6.90
N ASP A 124 -6.28 -11.59 -6.65
CA ASP A 124 -5.17 -11.64 -5.69
C ASP A 124 -3.84 -11.46 -6.43
N HIS A 125 -3.03 -10.52 -5.96
CA HIS A 125 -1.72 -10.16 -6.53
C HIS A 125 -0.62 -10.41 -5.51
N SER A 126 0.48 -11.02 -5.95
CA SER A 126 1.73 -11.06 -5.18
C SER A 126 2.54 -9.78 -5.39
N LEU A 127 3.49 -9.48 -4.48
CA LEU A 127 4.43 -8.37 -4.67
C LEU A 127 5.19 -8.51 -6.01
N LYS A 128 5.64 -9.71 -6.35
CA LYS A 128 6.31 -10.00 -7.64
C LYS A 128 5.45 -9.62 -8.84
N SER A 129 4.15 -9.88 -8.79
CA SER A 129 3.21 -9.51 -9.85
C SER A 129 3.05 -7.99 -9.97
N LEU A 130 2.92 -7.28 -8.84
CA LEU A 130 2.73 -5.82 -8.82
C LEU A 130 4.01 -5.07 -9.19
N ALA A 131 5.16 -5.52 -8.68
CA ALA A 131 6.46 -4.89 -8.91
C ALA A 131 7.17 -5.34 -10.20
N ARG A 132 6.51 -6.14 -11.05
CA ARG A 132 7.15 -6.72 -12.25
C ARG A 132 7.71 -5.71 -13.25
N HIS A 133 7.24 -4.47 -13.24
CA HIS A 133 7.67 -3.40 -14.12
C HIS A 133 8.61 -2.39 -13.46
N VAL A 134 8.89 -2.56 -12.17
CA VAL A 134 9.81 -1.71 -11.42
C VAL A 134 11.20 -1.78 -12.05
N LYS A 135 11.74 -0.63 -12.41
CA LYS A 135 13.09 -0.51 -13.01
C LYS A 135 14.03 0.12 -11.98
N ILE A 136 14.93 -0.69 -11.46
CA ILE A 136 15.98 -0.22 -10.56
C ILE A 136 17.15 0.26 -11.40
N SER A 137 17.40 1.56 -11.42
CA SER A 137 18.54 2.17 -12.14
C SER A 137 18.99 3.44 -11.41
N PRO A 138 20.31 3.69 -11.31
CA PRO A 138 20.83 4.96 -10.78
C PRO A 138 20.31 6.18 -11.53
N LYS A 139 19.99 6.04 -12.82
CA LYS A 139 19.39 7.09 -13.66
C LYS A 139 18.07 7.60 -13.10
N HIS A 140 17.30 6.74 -12.46
CA HIS A 140 15.95 7.04 -11.95
C HIS A 140 15.92 7.33 -10.44
N SER A 141 17.08 7.39 -9.78
CA SER A 141 17.16 7.59 -8.31
C SER A 141 16.68 8.97 -7.82
N GLY A 142 16.47 9.91 -8.72
CA GLY A 142 15.97 11.27 -8.43
C GLY A 142 14.60 11.56 -9.04
N ASP A 143 13.98 10.60 -9.71
CA ASP A 143 12.69 10.79 -10.37
C ASP A 143 11.58 11.01 -9.34
N ILE A 144 10.64 11.88 -9.70
CA ILE A 144 9.39 12.09 -8.98
C ILE A 144 8.26 11.58 -9.86
N TRP A 145 7.53 10.59 -9.37
CA TRP A 145 6.46 9.96 -10.13
C TRP A 145 5.12 10.63 -9.84
N GLY A 146 4.43 11.06 -10.90
CA GLY A 146 3.07 11.57 -10.79
C GLY A 146 2.08 10.43 -10.51
N PHE A 147 1.32 10.54 -9.42
CA PHE A 147 0.32 9.55 -9.03
C PHE A 147 -1.06 10.00 -9.53
N ALA A 148 -1.48 9.48 -10.69
CA ALA A 148 -2.71 9.86 -11.37
C ALA A 148 -3.82 8.79 -11.32
N TYR A 149 -3.57 7.66 -10.65
CA TYR A 149 -4.51 6.54 -10.58
C TYR A 149 -4.96 6.28 -9.15
N ASN A 150 -6.14 5.70 -9.00
CA ASN A 150 -6.60 5.26 -7.69
C ASN A 150 -5.66 4.16 -7.12
N PRO A 151 -5.22 4.26 -5.85
CA PRO A 151 -4.35 3.26 -5.22
C PRO A 151 -4.99 1.87 -5.08
N THR A 152 -6.30 1.75 -5.23
CA THR A 152 -7.03 0.47 -5.22
C THR A 152 -7.02 -0.25 -6.57
N HIS A 153 -6.40 0.36 -7.60
CA HIS A 153 -6.26 -0.21 -8.94
C HIS A 153 -4.82 -0.63 -9.22
N ILE A 154 -4.65 -1.65 -10.06
CA ILE A 154 -3.33 -2.18 -10.41
C ILE A 154 -2.38 -1.11 -10.96
N ALA A 155 -2.88 -0.16 -11.76
CA ALA A 155 -2.07 0.92 -12.31
C ALA A 155 -1.52 1.85 -11.22
N GLY A 156 -2.33 2.19 -10.22
CA GLY A 156 -1.90 2.97 -9.05
C GLY A 156 -0.84 2.23 -8.24
N LEU A 157 -1.06 0.94 -7.97
CA LEU A 157 -0.07 0.14 -7.25
C LEU A 157 1.25 0.01 -7.99
N GLN A 158 1.24 -0.11 -9.31
CA GLN A 158 2.48 -0.15 -10.10
C GLN A 158 3.28 1.16 -10.01
N VAL A 159 2.60 2.31 -9.95
CA VAL A 159 3.27 3.60 -9.69
C VAL A 159 3.79 3.68 -8.26
N PHE A 160 3.05 3.20 -7.28
CA PHE A 160 3.49 3.17 -5.88
C PHE A 160 4.77 2.34 -5.71
N PHE A 161 4.88 1.21 -6.38
CA PHE A 161 6.06 0.33 -6.29
C PHE A 161 7.26 0.82 -7.13
N GLN A 162 7.07 1.74 -8.10
CA GLN A 162 8.14 2.33 -8.91
C GLN A 162 9.00 3.29 -8.12
#